data_109217b429afca1275960cf691bc9d5c
#
_entry.id   109217b429afca1275960cf691bc9d5c
#
_cell.length_a   1.000
_cell.length_b   1.000
_cell.length_c   1.000
_cell.angle_alpha   90.00
_cell.angle_beta   90.00
_cell.angle_gamma   90.00
#
_symmetry.space_group_name_H-M   'P 1'
#
loop_
_entity.id
_entity.type
_entity.pdbx_description
1 polymer ?
#
loop_
_entity_poly.entity_id
_entity_poly.type
_entity_poly.pdbx_seq_one_letter_code
_entity_poly.pdbx_strand_id
1 'polypeptide(L)'
;MTDTAGDVTTVQQEIESYYGTQVRVMNAGSMLSSVESITSQMTEFLGSIGAVSLFVAAVGITNTMFVSVMERTREIGILKALGYRPRQIMGMFLSEAILSGVVGGVGGTILGYALSFIIGGALPMSGGFGMQRPGQTTSSTTLTPVFTPELIAFSLLFPIGIAVLAGLYPAWRASRMNAVIALKYE
;
A
#
# COMPACT_ATOMS: atom_id res chain seq x y z
N MET A 1 20.03 40.73 -8.63
CA MET A 1 18.80 39.90 -8.76
C MET A 1 19.15 38.75 -9.66
N THR A 2 19.25 37.56 -9.14
CA THR A 2 19.57 36.35 -9.90
C THR A 2 18.27 35.82 -10.48
N ASP A 3 18.13 35.85 -11.79
CA ASP A 3 16.87 35.54 -12.49
C ASP A 3 16.74 34.05 -12.90
N THR A 4 17.75 33.23 -12.65
CA THR A 4 17.70 31.79 -13.03
C THR A 4 18.36 30.90 -11.98
N ALA A 5 17.83 29.67 -11.80
CA ALA A 5 18.35 28.67 -10.87
C ALA A 5 19.83 28.31 -11.11
N GLY A 6 20.36 28.57 -12.31
CA GLY A 6 21.77 28.38 -12.66
C GLY A 6 22.71 29.41 -12.03
N ASP A 7 22.23 30.63 -11.83
CA ASP A 7 23.05 31.71 -11.24
C ASP A 7 23.27 31.48 -9.73
N VAL A 8 22.32 30.81 -9.06
CA VAL A 8 22.39 30.55 -7.63
C VAL A 8 23.48 29.53 -7.29
N THR A 9 23.68 28.53 -8.11
CA THR A 9 24.75 27.53 -7.94
C THR A 9 26.13 28.13 -8.20
N THR A 10 26.24 29.05 -9.16
CA THR A 10 27.49 29.74 -9.48
C THR A 10 27.92 30.68 -8.36
N VAL A 11 26.97 31.47 -7.83
CA VAL A 11 27.19 32.37 -6.69
C VAL A 11 27.54 31.57 -5.41
N GLN A 12 26.92 30.40 -5.22
CA GLN A 12 27.27 29.51 -4.10
C GLN A 12 28.71 29.02 -4.19
N GLN A 13 29.15 28.55 -5.36
CA GLN A 13 30.54 28.12 -5.57
C GLN A 13 31.54 29.27 -5.39
N GLU A 14 31.17 30.47 -5.79
CA GLU A 14 32.01 31.66 -5.64
C GLU A 14 32.16 32.03 -4.16
N ILE A 15 31.10 32.00 -3.36
CA ILE A 15 31.13 32.23 -1.92
C ILE A 15 31.93 31.13 -1.18
N GLU A 16 31.75 29.87 -1.54
CA GLU A 16 32.51 28.76 -0.94
C GLU A 16 34.01 28.83 -1.30
N SER A 17 34.35 29.34 -2.48
CA SER A 17 35.76 29.54 -2.86
C SER A 17 36.43 30.67 -2.10
N TYR A 18 35.68 31.71 -1.72
CA TYR A 18 36.19 32.87 -0.98
C TYR A 18 36.30 32.66 0.53
N TYR A 19 35.32 31.95 1.12
CA TYR A 19 35.20 31.79 2.58
C TYR A 19 35.59 30.41 3.12
N GLY A 20 35.94 29.49 2.23
CA GLY A 20 36.30 28.11 2.58
C GLY A 20 35.17 27.35 3.27
N THR A 21 35.51 26.27 3.96
CA THR A 21 34.57 25.37 4.66
C THR A 21 33.90 25.96 5.92
N GLN A 22 34.17 27.22 6.25
CA GLN A 22 33.60 27.86 7.44
C GLN A 22 32.19 28.42 7.22
N VAL A 23 31.75 28.60 5.97
CA VAL A 23 30.43 29.14 5.65
C VAL A 23 29.66 28.09 4.85
N ARG A 24 28.64 27.54 5.47
CA ARG A 24 27.72 26.64 4.80
C ARG A 24 26.61 27.46 4.14
N VAL A 25 26.71 27.68 2.84
CA VAL A 25 25.66 28.36 2.08
C VAL A 25 24.49 27.39 1.89
N MET A 26 23.43 27.61 2.66
CA MET A 26 22.17 26.87 2.46
C MET A 26 21.36 27.52 1.34
N ASN A 27 21.36 26.90 0.19
CA ASN A 27 20.52 27.29 -0.95
C ASN A 27 19.13 26.64 -0.80
N ALA A 28 18.08 27.40 -1.15
CA ALA A 28 16.71 26.87 -1.17
C ALA A 28 16.58 25.61 -2.07
N GLY A 29 17.35 25.55 -3.16
CA GLY A 29 17.41 24.36 -4.02
C GLY A 29 18.00 23.14 -3.33
N SER A 30 19.06 23.28 -2.55
CA SER A 30 19.66 22.17 -1.80
C SER A 30 18.76 21.70 -0.66
N MET A 31 17.96 22.58 -0.09
CA MET A 31 16.96 22.23 0.92
C MET A 31 15.81 21.44 0.30
N LEU A 32 15.32 21.89 -0.87
CA LEU A 32 14.28 21.16 -1.60
C LEU A 32 14.75 19.76 -2.03
N SER A 33 15.94 19.64 -2.60
CA SER A 33 16.49 18.33 -2.99
C SER A 33 16.70 17.40 -1.79
N SER A 34 17.06 17.94 -0.63
CA SER A 34 17.17 17.15 0.61
C SER A 34 15.81 16.65 1.09
N VAL A 35 14.79 17.50 1.07
CA VAL A 35 13.41 17.13 1.41
C VAL A 35 12.88 16.09 0.43
N GLU A 36 13.10 16.27 -0.87
CA GLU A 36 12.70 15.31 -1.90
C GLU A 36 13.38 13.95 -1.71
N SER A 37 14.69 13.94 -1.42
CA SER A 37 15.44 12.73 -1.14
C SER A 37 14.92 11.99 0.10
N ILE A 38 14.65 12.71 1.19
CA ILE A 38 14.09 12.12 2.42
C ILE A 38 12.69 11.57 2.16
N THR A 39 11.85 12.32 1.43
CA THR A 39 10.49 11.90 1.10
C THR A 39 10.50 10.65 0.21
N SER A 40 11.40 10.60 -0.78
CA SER A 40 11.57 9.45 -1.65
C SER A 40 12.01 8.21 -0.85
N GLN A 41 13.02 8.34 0.01
CA GLN A 41 13.48 7.24 0.87
C GLN A 41 12.37 6.74 1.81
N MET A 42 11.60 7.65 2.40
CA MET A 42 10.45 7.29 3.25
C MET A 42 9.37 6.56 2.46
N THR A 43 9.08 7.02 1.25
CA THR A 43 8.08 6.37 0.37
C THR A 43 8.55 4.97 -0.03
N GLU A 44 9.82 4.80 -0.36
CA GLU A 44 10.39 3.50 -0.71
C GLU A 44 10.39 2.54 0.49
N PHE A 45 10.76 3.04 1.66
CA PHE A 45 10.74 2.26 2.91
C PHE A 45 9.31 1.83 3.28
N LEU A 46 8.35 2.75 3.29
CA LEU A 46 6.94 2.44 3.57
C LEU A 46 6.34 1.53 2.50
N GLY A 47 6.72 1.74 1.24
CA GLY A 47 6.31 0.89 0.12
C GLY A 47 6.80 -0.55 0.27
N SER A 48 8.05 -0.74 0.74
CA SER A 48 8.60 -2.08 0.98
C SER A 48 7.87 -2.82 2.11
N ILE A 49 7.53 -2.12 3.21
CA ILE A 49 6.71 -2.68 4.30
C ILE A 49 5.32 -3.06 3.78
N GLY A 50 4.72 -2.18 2.98
CA GLY A 50 3.43 -2.44 2.33
C GLY A 50 3.46 -3.66 1.43
N ALA A 51 4.51 -3.82 0.62
CA ALA A 51 4.69 -4.97 -0.26
C ALA A 51 4.80 -6.30 0.52
N VAL A 52 5.57 -6.32 1.61
CA VAL A 52 5.67 -7.50 2.49
C VAL A 52 4.31 -7.81 3.12
N SER A 53 3.60 -6.80 3.61
CA SER A 53 2.26 -6.97 4.20
C SER A 53 1.26 -7.55 3.19
N LEU A 54 1.28 -7.08 1.95
CA LEU A 54 0.46 -7.60 0.86
C LEU A 54 0.81 -9.05 0.50
N PHE A 55 2.09 -9.38 0.50
CA PHE A 55 2.53 -10.76 0.27
C PHE A 55 1.99 -11.70 1.36
N VAL A 56 2.09 -11.31 2.63
CA VAL A 56 1.54 -12.10 3.76
C VAL A 56 0.02 -12.24 3.62
N ALA A 57 -0.68 -11.17 3.26
CA ALA A 57 -2.12 -11.19 3.02
C ALA A 57 -2.49 -12.15 1.87
N ALA A 58 -1.75 -12.14 0.76
CA ALA A 58 -1.97 -13.05 -0.37
C ALA A 58 -1.80 -14.53 0.03
N VAL A 59 -0.77 -14.83 0.83
CA VAL A 59 -0.56 -16.18 1.39
C VAL A 59 -1.72 -16.57 2.31
N GLY A 60 -2.19 -15.65 3.16
CA GLY A 60 -3.34 -15.85 4.03
C GLY A 60 -4.62 -16.18 3.25
N ILE A 61 -4.94 -15.40 2.21
CA ILE A 61 -6.08 -15.65 1.33
C ILE A 61 -5.95 -17.02 0.66
N THR A 62 -4.79 -17.33 0.10
CA THR A 62 -4.53 -18.62 -0.54
C THR A 62 -4.77 -19.79 0.42
N ASN A 63 -4.26 -19.69 1.65
CA ASN A 63 -4.42 -20.71 2.66
C ASN A 63 -5.90 -20.90 3.06
N THR A 64 -6.60 -19.81 3.33
CA THR A 64 -8.04 -19.85 3.68
C THR A 64 -8.88 -20.46 2.56
N MET A 65 -8.57 -20.10 1.31
CA MET A 65 -9.24 -20.67 0.14
C MET A 65 -8.96 -22.17 -0.03
N PHE A 66 -7.74 -22.63 0.29
CA PHE A 66 -7.44 -24.07 0.28
C PHE A 66 -8.26 -24.82 1.33
N VAL A 67 -8.35 -24.28 2.54
CA VAL A 67 -9.18 -24.87 3.60
C VAL A 67 -10.64 -24.92 3.17
N SER A 68 -11.19 -23.81 2.65
CA SER A 68 -12.56 -23.74 2.15
C SER A 68 -12.84 -24.76 1.04
N VAL A 69 -11.91 -24.95 0.10
CA VAL A 69 -12.03 -25.97 -0.95
C VAL A 69 -12.02 -27.38 -0.36
N MET A 70 -11.17 -27.64 0.63
CA MET A 70 -11.09 -28.98 1.27
C MET A 70 -12.35 -29.30 2.07
N GLU A 71 -12.88 -28.34 2.81
CA GLU A 71 -14.14 -28.49 3.58
C GLU A 71 -15.34 -28.76 2.67
N ARG A 72 -15.40 -28.13 1.48
CA ARG A 72 -16.50 -28.26 0.52
C ARG A 72 -16.22 -29.26 -0.61
N THR A 73 -15.21 -30.14 -0.44
CA THR A 73 -14.81 -31.09 -1.49
C THR A 73 -15.96 -31.97 -1.96
N ARG A 74 -16.80 -32.48 -1.04
CA ARG A 74 -17.96 -33.30 -1.36
C ARG A 74 -19.03 -32.53 -2.14
N GLU A 75 -19.29 -31.29 -1.80
CA GLU A 75 -20.24 -30.42 -2.52
C GLU A 75 -19.77 -30.17 -3.94
N ILE A 76 -18.45 -29.91 -4.14
CA ILE A 76 -17.84 -29.77 -5.46
C ILE A 76 -18.03 -31.06 -6.28
N GLY A 77 -17.86 -32.22 -5.64
CA GLY A 77 -18.09 -33.51 -6.26
C GLY A 77 -19.53 -33.70 -6.76
N ILE A 78 -20.51 -33.33 -5.95
CA ILE A 78 -21.94 -33.37 -6.28
C ILE A 78 -22.26 -32.41 -7.44
N LEU A 79 -21.77 -31.16 -7.37
CA LEU A 79 -21.97 -30.18 -8.45
C LEU A 79 -21.43 -30.69 -9.78
N LYS A 80 -20.26 -31.35 -9.79
CA LYS A 80 -19.70 -31.95 -11.00
C LYS A 80 -20.50 -33.14 -11.49
N ALA A 81 -21.03 -33.97 -10.62
CA ALA A 81 -21.89 -35.08 -10.98
C ALA A 81 -23.21 -34.59 -11.61
N LEU A 82 -23.71 -33.42 -11.20
CA LEU A 82 -24.85 -32.71 -11.80
C LEU A 82 -24.52 -32.01 -13.14
N GLY A 83 -23.26 -32.09 -13.62
CA GLY A 83 -22.85 -31.56 -14.91
C GLY A 83 -22.32 -30.12 -14.91
N TYR A 84 -21.99 -29.56 -13.74
CA TYR A 84 -21.36 -28.24 -13.68
C TYR A 84 -20.01 -28.23 -14.37
N ARG A 85 -19.79 -27.21 -15.20
CA ARG A 85 -18.53 -27.04 -15.92
C ARG A 85 -17.42 -26.54 -14.98
N PRO A 86 -16.14 -26.93 -15.19
CA PRO A 86 -15.02 -26.46 -14.37
C PRO A 86 -14.93 -24.94 -14.23
N ARG A 87 -15.30 -24.19 -15.29
CA ARG A 87 -15.32 -22.72 -15.26
C ARG A 87 -16.35 -22.14 -14.30
N GLN A 88 -17.48 -22.81 -14.12
CA GLN A 88 -18.53 -22.36 -13.19
C GLN A 88 -18.08 -22.54 -11.74
N ILE A 89 -17.43 -23.67 -11.43
CA ILE A 89 -16.85 -23.94 -10.11
C ILE A 89 -15.71 -22.95 -9.82
N MET A 90 -14.83 -22.72 -10.78
CA MET A 90 -13.77 -21.73 -10.65
C MET A 90 -14.33 -20.32 -10.39
N GLY A 91 -15.41 -19.93 -11.12
CA GLY A 91 -16.08 -18.64 -10.94
C GLY A 91 -16.66 -18.47 -9.53
N MET A 92 -17.23 -19.54 -8.94
CA MET A 92 -17.77 -19.52 -7.59
C MET A 92 -16.70 -19.20 -6.54
N PHE A 93 -15.55 -19.85 -6.58
CA PHE A 93 -14.44 -19.56 -5.67
C PHE A 93 -13.76 -18.21 -5.96
N LEU A 94 -13.70 -17.83 -7.24
CA LEU A 94 -13.12 -16.54 -7.60
C LEU A 94 -14.00 -15.36 -7.12
N SER A 95 -15.35 -15.52 -7.14
CA SER A 95 -16.25 -14.52 -6.58
C SER A 95 -16.09 -14.38 -5.06
N GLU A 96 -15.79 -15.47 -4.34
CA GLU A 96 -15.49 -15.44 -2.90
C GLU A 96 -14.17 -14.67 -2.64
N ALA A 97 -13.14 -14.88 -3.47
CA ALA A 97 -11.88 -14.12 -3.41
C ALA A 97 -12.09 -12.62 -3.68
N ILE A 98 -12.89 -12.28 -4.71
CA ILE A 98 -13.22 -10.89 -5.03
C ILE A 98 -13.95 -10.23 -3.87
N LEU A 99 -14.93 -10.91 -3.29
CA LEU A 99 -15.69 -10.38 -2.15
C LEU A 99 -14.78 -10.12 -0.94
N SER A 100 -13.86 -11.05 -0.65
CA SER A 100 -12.85 -10.86 0.40
C SER A 100 -11.95 -9.66 0.10
N GLY A 101 -11.53 -9.48 -1.15
CA GLY A 101 -10.74 -8.33 -1.59
C GLY A 101 -11.50 -7.00 -1.47
N VAL A 102 -12.80 -7.00 -1.79
CA VAL A 102 -13.65 -5.80 -1.64
C VAL A 102 -13.82 -5.44 -0.16
N VAL A 103 -14.17 -6.41 0.68
CA VAL A 103 -14.34 -6.17 2.13
C VAL A 103 -13.03 -5.71 2.76
N GLY A 104 -11.90 -6.35 2.41
CA GLY A 104 -10.58 -5.95 2.88
C GLY A 104 -10.16 -4.57 2.36
N GLY A 105 -10.41 -4.27 1.09
CA GLY A 105 -10.11 -2.98 0.47
C GLY A 105 -10.91 -1.83 1.08
N VAL A 106 -12.23 -2.00 1.23
CA VAL A 106 -13.09 -1.00 1.88
C VAL A 106 -12.72 -0.82 3.35
N GLY A 107 -12.58 -1.92 4.10
CA GLY A 107 -12.19 -1.88 5.50
C GLY A 107 -10.81 -1.23 5.71
N GLY A 108 -9.83 -1.61 4.90
CA GLY A 108 -8.48 -1.04 4.92
C GLY A 108 -8.46 0.46 4.58
N THR A 109 -9.26 0.88 3.59
CA THR A 109 -9.37 2.30 3.23
C THR A 109 -9.99 3.11 4.37
N ILE A 110 -11.07 2.63 5.00
CA ILE A 110 -11.72 3.30 6.12
C ILE A 110 -10.78 3.38 7.33
N LEU A 111 -10.11 2.28 7.67
CA LEU A 111 -9.16 2.24 8.78
C LEU A 111 -7.94 3.14 8.52
N GLY A 112 -7.40 3.12 7.30
CA GLY A 112 -6.29 3.97 6.90
C GLY A 112 -6.66 5.47 6.99
N TYR A 113 -7.87 5.82 6.55
CA TYR A 113 -8.40 7.17 6.69
C TYR A 113 -8.53 7.59 8.15
N ALA A 114 -9.16 6.76 8.98
CA ALA A 114 -9.35 7.03 10.40
C ALA A 114 -8.01 7.20 11.14
N LEU A 115 -7.06 6.30 10.89
CA LEU A 115 -5.72 6.37 11.47
C LEU A 115 -4.96 7.62 11.02
N SER A 116 -5.06 7.98 9.74
CA SER A 116 -4.42 9.20 9.21
C SER A 116 -4.96 10.46 9.90
N PHE A 117 -6.26 10.49 10.19
CA PHE A 117 -6.88 11.61 10.91
C PHE A 117 -6.48 11.67 12.38
N ILE A 118 -6.39 10.51 13.04
CA ILE A 118 -5.96 10.41 14.44
C ILE A 118 -4.49 10.82 14.57
N ILE A 119 -3.61 10.31 13.70
CA ILE A 119 -2.17 10.62 13.74
C ILE A 119 -1.93 12.09 13.37
N GLY A 120 -2.60 12.60 12.33
CA GLY A 120 -2.45 13.99 11.90
C GLY A 120 -3.01 15.01 12.88
N GLY A 121 -4.07 14.66 13.64
CA GLY A 121 -4.70 15.52 14.62
C GLY A 121 -4.22 15.35 16.07
N ALA A 122 -3.86 14.11 16.46
CA ALA A 122 -3.47 13.79 17.84
C ALA A 122 -1.96 13.94 18.12
N LEU A 123 -1.14 13.92 17.08
CA LEU A 123 0.26 14.27 17.20
C LEU A 123 0.44 15.70 16.67
N PRO A 124 0.42 16.73 17.54
CA PRO A 124 0.94 18.02 17.15
C PRO A 124 2.42 17.76 16.84
N MET A 125 2.74 17.60 15.55
CA MET A 125 4.13 17.67 15.11
C MET A 125 4.59 19.11 15.27
N SER A 126 4.62 19.53 16.53
CA SER A 126 5.28 20.71 17.04
C SER A 126 6.77 20.46 16.91
N GLY A 127 7.33 20.90 15.81
CA GLY A 127 8.76 20.84 15.60
C GLY A 127 9.15 19.81 14.55
N GLY A 128 9.29 20.27 13.32
CA GLY A 128 10.27 19.69 12.43
C GLY A 128 11.59 19.50 13.18
N PHE A 129 12.42 18.56 12.75
CA PHE A 129 13.78 18.29 13.26
C PHE A 129 14.70 19.54 13.25
N GLY A 130 14.20 20.66 13.71
CA GLY A 130 14.87 21.94 13.84
C GLY A 130 14.94 22.33 15.31
N MET A 131 16.13 22.57 15.78
CA MET A 131 16.47 23.12 17.08
C MET A 131 15.46 24.20 17.50
N GLN A 132 14.62 23.88 18.46
CA GLN A 132 13.61 24.77 19.01
C GLN A 132 14.33 25.94 19.69
N ARG A 133 14.30 27.12 19.07
CA ARG A 133 14.77 28.34 19.73
C ARG A 133 13.74 28.77 20.77
N PRO A 134 14.15 29.02 22.04
CA PRO A 134 13.25 29.54 23.05
C PRO A 134 12.71 30.92 22.59
N GLY A 135 11.40 31.04 22.42
CA GLY A 135 10.75 32.32 22.08
C GLY A 135 10.04 32.35 20.72
N GLN A 136 10.06 31.30 19.90
CA GLN A 136 9.23 31.22 18.70
C GLN A 136 7.88 30.56 19.02
N THR A 137 6.80 31.27 18.80
CA THR A 137 5.45 30.75 18.77
C THR A 137 5.36 29.71 17.66
N THR A 138 5.35 28.44 18.02
CA THR A 138 5.15 27.35 17.06
C THR A 138 3.75 27.46 16.47
N SER A 139 3.67 27.88 15.22
CA SER A 139 2.48 27.65 14.43
C SER A 139 2.33 26.12 14.31
N SER A 140 1.38 25.55 15.02
CA SER A 140 1.03 24.13 14.91
C SER A 140 0.53 23.90 13.48
N THR A 141 1.43 23.41 12.64
CA THR A 141 1.05 22.97 11.30
C THR A 141 0.33 21.63 11.47
N THR A 142 -0.99 21.69 11.48
CA THR A 142 -1.83 20.49 11.39
C THR A 142 -1.65 19.90 10.01
N LEU A 143 -1.07 18.71 9.95
CA LEU A 143 -0.97 17.96 8.70
C LEU A 143 -2.35 17.45 8.33
N THR A 144 -3.02 18.14 7.41
CA THR A 144 -4.28 17.66 6.85
C THR A 144 -3.99 16.61 5.78
N PRO A 145 -4.42 15.36 5.96
CA PRO A 145 -4.23 14.34 4.93
C PRO A 145 -5.03 14.73 3.67
N VAL A 146 -4.36 14.77 2.53
CA VAL A 146 -4.97 15.06 1.23
C VAL A 146 -5.36 13.73 0.59
N PHE A 147 -6.66 13.53 0.37
CA PHE A 147 -7.19 12.36 -0.33
C PHE A 147 -7.53 12.74 -1.76
N THR A 148 -6.75 12.22 -2.68
CA THR A 148 -7.08 12.33 -4.11
C THR A 148 -8.00 11.16 -4.51
N PRO A 149 -8.95 11.35 -5.43
CA PRO A 149 -9.80 10.28 -5.94
C PRO A 149 -8.99 9.09 -6.50
N GLU A 150 -7.82 9.38 -7.07
CA GLU A 150 -6.91 8.37 -7.59
C GLU A 150 -6.37 7.44 -6.49
N LEU A 151 -6.01 7.99 -5.33
CA LEU A 151 -5.55 7.20 -4.18
C LEU A 151 -6.66 6.29 -3.66
N ILE A 152 -7.90 6.79 -3.60
CA ILE A 152 -9.05 5.98 -3.17
C ILE A 152 -9.31 4.85 -4.17
N ALA A 153 -9.31 5.14 -5.47
CA ALA A 153 -9.48 4.12 -6.49
C ALA A 153 -8.37 3.05 -6.42
N PHE A 154 -7.12 3.47 -6.26
CA PHE A 154 -5.99 2.57 -6.15
C PHE A 154 -6.08 1.70 -4.88
N SER A 155 -6.44 2.29 -3.73
CA SER A 155 -6.60 1.56 -2.46
C SER A 155 -7.72 0.52 -2.47
N LEU A 156 -8.72 0.67 -3.35
CA LEU A 156 -9.78 -0.31 -3.55
C LEU A 156 -9.43 -1.37 -4.59
N LEU A 157 -8.90 -0.95 -5.74
CA LEU A 157 -8.63 -1.87 -6.86
C LEU A 157 -7.44 -2.80 -6.59
N PHE A 158 -6.42 -2.30 -5.91
CA PHE A 158 -5.20 -3.05 -5.68
C PHE A 158 -5.39 -4.29 -4.78
N PRO A 159 -6.09 -4.21 -3.61
CA PRO A 159 -6.40 -5.39 -2.81
C PRO A 159 -7.28 -6.40 -3.52
N ILE A 160 -8.24 -5.95 -4.35
CA ILE A 160 -9.06 -6.84 -5.16
C ILE A 160 -8.21 -7.61 -6.16
N GLY A 161 -7.28 -6.93 -6.85
CA GLY A 161 -6.34 -7.57 -7.77
C GLY A 161 -5.49 -8.64 -7.08
N ILE A 162 -4.95 -8.34 -5.90
CA ILE A 162 -4.18 -9.30 -5.08
C ILE A 162 -5.05 -10.48 -4.65
N ALA A 163 -6.28 -10.24 -4.19
CA ALA A 163 -7.20 -11.31 -3.77
C ALA A 163 -7.55 -12.25 -4.93
N VAL A 164 -7.77 -11.70 -6.13
CA VAL A 164 -8.00 -12.48 -7.35
C VAL A 164 -6.79 -13.34 -7.69
N LEU A 165 -5.59 -12.77 -7.67
CA LEU A 165 -4.35 -13.50 -7.96
C LEU A 165 -4.10 -14.61 -6.93
N ALA A 166 -4.28 -14.32 -5.65
CA ALA A 166 -4.11 -15.26 -4.55
C ALA A 166 -5.15 -16.41 -4.59
N GLY A 167 -6.40 -16.09 -4.96
CA GLY A 167 -7.49 -17.07 -5.07
C GLY A 167 -7.47 -17.88 -6.36
N LEU A 168 -6.75 -17.42 -7.39
CA LEU A 168 -6.78 -18.06 -8.72
C LEU A 168 -6.27 -19.51 -8.69
N TYR A 169 -5.17 -19.76 -7.99
CA TYR A 169 -4.57 -21.09 -7.91
C TYR A 169 -5.47 -22.10 -7.18
N PRO A 170 -5.98 -21.84 -5.96
CA PRO A 170 -6.90 -22.76 -5.28
C PRO A 170 -8.23 -22.94 -6.05
N ALA A 171 -8.80 -21.89 -6.63
CA ALA A 171 -10.00 -21.97 -7.45
C ALA A 171 -9.79 -22.84 -8.69
N TRP A 172 -8.67 -22.71 -9.37
CA TRP A 172 -8.32 -23.55 -10.51
C TRP A 172 -8.14 -25.03 -10.08
N ARG A 173 -7.49 -25.30 -8.97
CA ARG A 173 -7.31 -26.64 -8.44
C ARG A 173 -8.66 -27.28 -8.08
N ALA A 174 -9.55 -26.53 -7.40
CA ALA A 174 -10.91 -26.98 -7.10
C ALA A 174 -11.70 -27.33 -8.37
N SER A 175 -11.58 -26.52 -9.41
CA SER A 175 -12.26 -26.73 -10.69
C SER A 175 -11.80 -28.00 -11.41
N ARG A 176 -10.61 -28.51 -11.15
CA ARG A 176 -10.05 -29.72 -11.78
C ARG A 176 -10.17 -31.01 -10.94
N MET A 177 -10.73 -30.94 -9.74
CA MET A 177 -10.93 -32.15 -8.91
C MET A 177 -11.80 -33.19 -9.61
N ASN A 178 -11.48 -34.46 -9.44
CA ASN A 178 -12.27 -35.54 -10.02
C ASN A 178 -13.51 -35.81 -9.15
N ALA A 179 -14.72 -35.80 -9.74
CA ALA A 179 -15.97 -36.02 -9.02
C ALA A 179 -16.00 -37.33 -8.23
N VAL A 180 -15.45 -38.42 -8.79
CA VAL A 180 -15.44 -39.76 -8.15
C VAL A 180 -14.59 -39.74 -6.89
N ILE A 181 -13.43 -39.08 -6.91
CA ILE A 181 -12.56 -38.98 -5.75
C ILE A 181 -13.17 -38.05 -4.69
N ALA A 182 -13.78 -36.95 -5.13
CA ALA A 182 -14.42 -35.99 -4.22
C ALA A 182 -15.62 -36.59 -3.46
N LEU A 183 -16.36 -37.51 -4.07
CA LEU A 183 -17.49 -38.21 -3.44
C LEU A 183 -17.06 -39.36 -2.47
N LYS A 184 -15.84 -39.87 -2.64
CA LYS A 184 -15.28 -40.95 -1.77
C LYS A 184 -14.54 -40.37 -0.56
N TYR A 185 -14.38 -39.09 -0.45
CA TYR A 185 -13.72 -38.43 0.66
C TYR A 185 -14.69 -38.39 1.86
N GLU A 186 -14.42 -39.24 2.86
CA GLU A 186 -14.99 -39.20 4.20
C GLU A 186 -14.16 -38.29 5.11
#